data_1f750f4dd4c0d160eec01c197f53b729
#
_entry.id   1f750f4dd4c0d160eec01c197f53b729
#
_cell.length_a   1.000
_cell.length_b   1.000
_cell.length_c   1.000
_cell.angle_alpha   90.00
_cell.angle_beta   90.00
_cell.angle_gamma   90.00
#
_symmetry.space_group_name_H-M   'P 1'
#
loop_
_entity.id
_entity.type
_entity.pdbx_description
1 polymer ?
#
loop_
_entity_poly.entity_id
_entity_poly.type
_entity_poly.pdbx_seq_one_letter_code
_entity_poly.pdbx_strand_id
1 'polypeptide(L)'
;ATSALTLVAAQFEQLPEDVQTANVRKVLTFDRSYEYAVLDLPPALTKLTEKVITLSDSVFVPIELGTFAIQGIPAVTGALANCNAKFGGCIVNKFDKENPADTELLEFLKCTLGNKVLNTTIPFSRVIKNSFSYKLTAKEYMKWTAAAQAYEDLAAEIIERLGEE
;
A
#
# COMPACT_ATOMS: atom_id res chain seq x y z
N ALA A 1 -13.75 20.35 -11.70
CA ALA A 1 -13.00 21.02 -10.63
C ALA A 1 -11.71 20.23 -10.38
N THR A 2 -10.58 20.86 -10.64
CA THR A 2 -9.25 20.27 -10.41
C THR A 2 -9.06 20.14 -8.90
N SER A 3 -8.74 18.94 -8.40
CA SER A 3 -8.51 18.76 -6.96
C SER A 3 -7.27 19.53 -6.50
N ALA A 4 -7.23 19.96 -5.24
CA ALA A 4 -6.05 20.63 -4.66
C ALA A 4 -4.78 19.78 -4.83
N LEU A 5 -4.87 18.45 -4.73
CA LEU A 5 -3.77 17.51 -4.96
C LEU A 5 -3.23 17.57 -6.40
N THR A 6 -4.10 17.73 -7.41
CA THR A 6 -3.67 17.84 -8.81
C THR A 6 -2.88 19.13 -9.05
N LEU A 7 -3.28 20.24 -8.39
CA LEU A 7 -2.54 21.50 -8.47
C LEU A 7 -1.17 21.39 -7.79
N VAL A 8 -1.10 20.78 -6.61
CA VAL A 8 0.17 20.57 -5.89
C VAL A 8 1.11 19.68 -6.71
N ALA A 9 0.62 18.59 -7.30
CA ALA A 9 1.43 17.73 -8.15
C ALA A 9 1.97 18.47 -9.37
N ALA A 10 1.13 19.28 -10.06
CA ALA A 10 1.55 20.07 -11.21
C ALA A 10 2.61 21.13 -10.84
N GLN A 11 2.47 21.77 -9.69
CA GLN A 11 3.48 22.72 -9.19
C GLN A 11 4.78 22.02 -8.83
N PHE A 12 4.71 20.83 -8.20
CA PHE A 12 5.88 20.03 -7.85
C PHE A 12 6.67 19.62 -9.10
N GLU A 13 5.99 19.25 -10.19
CA GLU A 13 6.62 18.85 -11.45
C GLU A 13 7.41 19.98 -12.14
N GLN A 14 7.12 21.23 -11.81
CA GLN A 14 7.84 22.41 -12.34
C GLN A 14 9.11 22.75 -11.56
N LEU A 15 9.31 22.15 -10.38
CA LEU A 15 10.50 22.39 -9.57
C LEU A 15 11.72 21.65 -10.16
N PRO A 16 12.94 22.17 -9.98
CA PRO A 16 14.17 21.44 -10.26
C PRO A 16 14.22 20.11 -9.48
N GLU A 17 14.87 19.10 -10.05
CA GLU A 17 14.85 17.73 -9.49
C GLU A 17 15.48 17.64 -8.09
N ASP A 18 16.54 18.40 -7.86
CA ASP A 18 17.19 18.51 -6.55
C ASP A 18 16.24 19.12 -5.50
N VAL A 19 15.45 20.13 -5.86
CA VAL A 19 14.44 20.75 -5.00
C VAL A 19 13.29 19.77 -4.72
N GLN A 20 12.84 19.04 -5.74
CA GLN A 20 11.84 17.98 -5.56
C GLN A 20 12.31 16.95 -4.53
N THR A 21 13.53 16.46 -4.71
CA THR A 21 14.14 15.46 -3.81
C THR A 21 14.29 15.99 -2.38
N ALA A 22 14.77 17.24 -2.24
CA ALA A 22 14.93 17.87 -0.93
C ALA A 22 13.58 18.05 -0.21
N ASN A 23 12.54 18.45 -0.92
CA ASN A 23 11.20 18.64 -0.35
C ASN A 23 10.60 17.30 0.14
N VAL A 24 10.71 16.24 -0.65
CA VAL A 24 10.22 14.91 -0.22
C VAL A 24 11.02 14.40 0.96
N ARG A 25 12.35 14.47 0.94
CA ARG A 25 13.20 14.08 2.07
C ARG A 25 12.85 14.84 3.35
N LYS A 26 12.57 16.13 3.25
CA LYS A 26 12.17 16.95 4.40
C LYS A 26 10.88 16.45 5.04
N VAL A 27 9.91 15.99 4.25
CA VAL A 27 8.67 15.40 4.76
C VAL A 27 8.95 14.04 5.41
N LEU A 28 9.76 13.18 4.77
CA LEU A 28 10.09 11.85 5.27
C LEU A 28 10.90 11.89 6.58
N THR A 29 11.68 12.96 6.80
CA THR A 29 12.52 13.12 8.00
C THR A 29 11.98 14.14 8.99
N PHE A 30 10.73 14.57 8.84
CA PHE A 30 10.12 15.65 9.61
C PHE A 30 10.13 15.37 11.13
N ASP A 31 9.83 14.14 11.51
CA ASP A 31 9.83 13.74 12.91
C ASP A 31 10.58 12.42 13.11
N ARG A 32 11.77 12.50 13.71
CA ARG A 32 12.62 11.34 14.00
C ARG A 32 12.25 10.60 15.29
N SER A 33 11.17 11.01 15.96
CA SER A 33 10.64 10.30 17.13
C SER A 33 9.88 9.03 16.74
N TYR A 34 9.49 8.91 15.46
CA TYR A 34 8.83 7.73 14.92
C TYR A 34 9.84 6.78 14.27
N GLU A 35 9.64 5.50 14.52
CA GLU A 35 10.43 4.43 13.91
C GLU A 35 9.99 4.13 12.47
N TYR A 36 8.69 4.28 12.20
CA TYR A 36 8.07 4.06 10.89
C TYR A 36 7.25 5.25 10.43
N ALA A 37 7.29 5.51 9.11
CA ALA A 37 6.42 6.44 8.43
C ALA A 37 5.64 5.73 7.32
N VAL A 38 4.33 5.77 7.37
CA VAL A 38 3.45 5.20 6.33
C VAL A 38 2.97 6.32 5.42
N LEU A 39 3.23 6.18 4.12
CA LEU A 39 2.87 7.17 3.11
C LEU A 39 1.71 6.63 2.26
N ASP A 40 0.54 7.25 2.39
CA ASP A 40 -0.62 6.95 1.55
C ASP A 40 -0.51 7.72 0.22
N LEU A 41 -0.36 7.00 -0.88
CA LEU A 41 -0.15 7.57 -2.20
C LEU A 41 -1.41 7.43 -3.07
N PRO A 42 -1.71 8.45 -3.88
CA PRO A 42 -2.79 8.36 -4.86
C PRO A 42 -2.50 7.29 -5.91
N PRO A 43 -3.53 6.68 -6.55
CA PRO A 43 -3.35 5.61 -7.53
C PRO A 43 -2.72 6.08 -8.85
N ALA A 44 -2.43 7.37 -9.00
CA ALA A 44 -1.81 7.93 -10.20
C ALA A 44 -0.29 7.99 -10.04
N LEU A 45 0.43 7.48 -11.05
CA LEU A 45 1.88 7.55 -11.12
C LEU A 45 2.30 8.92 -11.66
N THR A 46 2.35 9.92 -10.78
CA THR A 46 2.87 11.26 -11.06
C THR A 46 4.36 11.33 -10.71
N LYS A 47 5.08 12.34 -11.18
CA LYS A 47 6.48 12.56 -10.77
C LYS A 47 6.66 12.68 -9.26
N LEU A 48 5.67 13.26 -8.57
CA LEU A 48 5.67 13.31 -7.10
C LEU A 48 5.59 11.89 -6.51
N THR A 49 4.65 11.06 -6.99
CA THR A 49 4.48 9.68 -6.55
C THR A 49 5.76 8.86 -6.82
N GLU A 50 6.32 8.96 -8.03
CA GLU A 50 7.58 8.29 -8.39
C GLU A 50 8.73 8.72 -7.48
N LYS A 51 8.84 10.01 -7.17
CA LYS A 51 9.89 10.54 -6.29
C LYS A 51 9.71 10.02 -4.84
N VAL A 52 8.49 9.97 -4.33
CA VAL A 52 8.20 9.40 -3.01
C VAL A 52 8.55 7.91 -2.98
N ILE A 53 8.12 7.16 -3.98
CA ILE A 53 8.45 5.73 -4.14
C ILE A 53 9.96 5.50 -4.14
N THR A 54 10.71 6.27 -4.94
CA THR A 54 12.18 6.18 -5.04
C THR A 54 12.89 6.44 -3.71
N LEU A 55 12.31 7.27 -2.84
CA LEU A 55 12.90 7.67 -1.57
C LEU A 55 12.37 6.85 -0.37
N SER A 56 11.45 5.93 -0.61
CA SER A 56 10.90 5.04 0.41
C SER A 56 11.74 3.77 0.55
N ASP A 57 11.87 3.25 1.77
CA ASP A 57 12.63 2.03 2.05
C ASP A 57 11.93 0.79 1.48
N SER A 58 10.60 0.77 1.47
CA SER A 58 9.83 -0.34 0.90
C SER A 58 8.45 0.12 0.43
N VAL A 59 7.93 -0.52 -0.62
CA VAL A 59 6.62 -0.23 -1.20
C VAL A 59 5.73 -1.47 -1.12
N PHE A 60 4.59 -1.34 -0.47
CA PHE A 60 3.55 -2.36 -0.41
C PHE A 60 2.37 -1.96 -1.29
N VAL A 61 1.82 -2.92 -2.04
CA VAL A 61 0.75 -2.67 -3.01
C VAL A 61 -0.51 -3.40 -2.56
N PRO A 62 -1.53 -2.69 -2.04
CA PRO A 62 -2.82 -3.31 -1.74
C PRO A 62 -3.56 -3.64 -3.04
N ILE A 63 -4.11 -4.84 -3.12
CA ILE A 63 -4.88 -5.33 -4.26
C ILE A 63 -6.19 -5.95 -3.79
N GLU A 64 -7.25 -5.75 -4.55
CA GLU A 64 -8.51 -6.49 -4.44
C GLU A 64 -8.49 -7.58 -5.51
N LEU A 65 -8.82 -8.82 -5.15
CA LEU A 65 -8.77 -9.93 -6.10
C LEU A 65 -9.84 -9.76 -7.19
N GLY A 66 -9.41 -9.86 -8.42
CA GLY A 66 -10.24 -9.73 -9.59
C GLY A 66 -9.39 -9.79 -10.86
N THR A 67 -9.99 -10.17 -11.99
CA THR A 67 -9.28 -10.38 -13.25
C THR A 67 -8.48 -9.15 -13.68
N PHE A 68 -9.03 -7.95 -13.54
CA PHE A 68 -8.34 -6.71 -13.90
C PHE A 68 -7.17 -6.37 -12.96
N ALA A 69 -7.31 -6.67 -11.66
CA ALA A 69 -6.24 -6.43 -10.69
C ALA A 69 -5.01 -7.28 -11.02
N ILE A 70 -5.22 -8.56 -11.32
CA ILE A 70 -4.13 -9.47 -11.69
C ILE A 70 -3.45 -9.04 -12.99
N GLN A 71 -4.21 -8.61 -13.99
CA GLN A 71 -3.66 -8.08 -15.25
C GLN A 71 -2.84 -6.79 -15.03
N GLY A 72 -3.13 -6.01 -14.00
CA GLY A 72 -2.40 -4.80 -13.65
C GLY A 72 -1.05 -5.04 -12.95
N ILE A 73 -0.81 -6.22 -12.39
CA ILE A 73 0.41 -6.52 -11.62
C ILE A 73 1.70 -6.27 -12.41
N PRO A 74 1.86 -6.73 -13.66
CA PRO A 74 3.07 -6.47 -14.43
C PRO A 74 3.36 -4.97 -14.64
N ALA A 75 2.31 -4.16 -14.82
CA ALA A 75 2.46 -2.72 -14.96
C ALA A 75 2.95 -2.07 -13.65
N VAL A 76 2.40 -2.47 -12.51
CA VAL A 76 2.81 -1.97 -11.20
C VAL A 76 4.23 -2.39 -10.86
N THR A 77 4.58 -3.67 -11.03
CA THR A 77 5.94 -4.17 -10.75
C THR A 77 6.97 -3.55 -11.68
N GLY A 78 6.61 -3.33 -12.95
CA GLY A 78 7.45 -2.60 -13.90
C GLY A 78 7.67 -1.14 -13.51
N ALA A 79 6.64 -0.44 -13.06
CA ALA A 79 6.74 0.93 -12.56
C ALA A 79 7.64 1.03 -11.32
N LEU A 80 7.50 0.11 -10.37
CA LEU A 80 8.38 0.04 -9.19
C LEU A 80 9.84 -0.21 -9.57
N ALA A 81 10.08 -1.11 -10.52
CA ALA A 81 11.43 -1.36 -11.05
C ALA A 81 12.04 -0.11 -11.71
N ASN A 82 11.26 0.64 -12.48
CA ASN A 82 11.70 1.89 -13.09
C ASN A 82 12.07 2.96 -12.05
N CYS A 83 11.40 2.97 -10.90
CA CYS A 83 11.74 3.84 -9.76
C CYS A 83 12.91 3.31 -8.92
N ASN A 84 13.48 2.16 -9.27
CA ASN A 84 14.47 1.45 -8.43
C ASN A 84 13.98 1.26 -6.99
N ALA A 85 12.68 1.01 -6.84
CA ALA A 85 12.02 0.90 -5.55
C ALA A 85 12.03 -0.54 -5.05
N LYS A 86 12.26 -0.72 -3.76
CA LYS A 86 12.13 -2.03 -3.13
C LYS A 86 10.66 -2.42 -3.05
N PHE A 87 10.30 -3.48 -3.74
CA PHE A 87 8.96 -4.06 -3.66
C PHE A 87 8.83 -4.95 -2.43
N GLY A 88 8.18 -4.44 -1.38
CA GLY A 88 7.90 -5.14 -0.12
C GLY A 88 6.86 -6.26 -0.29
N GLY A 89 5.91 -6.07 -1.19
CA GLY A 89 4.95 -7.11 -1.54
C GLY A 89 3.53 -6.62 -1.82
N CYS A 90 2.66 -7.55 -2.20
CA CYS A 90 1.22 -7.33 -2.39
C CYS A 90 0.45 -7.69 -1.12
N ILE A 91 -0.47 -6.80 -0.72
CA ILE A 91 -1.42 -7.00 0.37
C ILE A 91 -2.77 -7.31 -0.24
N VAL A 92 -3.28 -8.52 -0.03
CA VAL A 92 -4.62 -8.89 -0.51
C VAL A 92 -5.68 -8.29 0.41
N ASN A 93 -6.50 -7.42 -0.17
CA ASN A 93 -7.56 -6.70 0.53
C ASN A 93 -8.95 -7.19 0.10
N LYS A 94 -9.93 -7.09 0.99
CA LYS A 94 -11.31 -7.52 0.80
C LYS A 94 -11.44 -9.00 0.39
N PHE A 95 -10.57 -9.84 0.88
CA PHE A 95 -10.60 -11.27 0.59
C PHE A 95 -11.85 -11.93 1.16
N ASP A 96 -12.63 -12.59 0.29
CA ASP A 96 -13.77 -13.38 0.70
C ASP A 96 -13.43 -14.88 0.60
N LYS A 97 -13.14 -15.49 1.74
CA LYS A 97 -12.80 -16.92 1.81
C LYS A 97 -13.93 -17.86 1.39
N GLU A 98 -15.18 -17.36 1.37
CA GLU A 98 -16.36 -18.13 0.95
C GLU A 98 -16.57 -18.05 -0.57
N ASN A 99 -15.87 -17.13 -1.24
CA ASN A 99 -15.87 -17.01 -2.68
C ASN A 99 -14.75 -17.88 -3.30
N PRO A 100 -15.10 -18.99 -4.01
CA PRO A 100 -14.08 -19.83 -4.64
C PRO A 100 -13.17 -19.10 -5.61
N ALA A 101 -13.71 -18.10 -6.34
CA ALA A 101 -12.91 -17.31 -7.26
C ALA A 101 -11.80 -16.51 -6.56
N ASP A 102 -12.05 -15.98 -5.37
CA ASP A 102 -11.02 -15.28 -4.59
C ASP A 102 -9.90 -16.24 -4.18
N THR A 103 -10.25 -17.47 -3.80
CA THR A 103 -9.27 -18.48 -3.43
C THR A 103 -8.39 -18.87 -4.62
N GLU A 104 -8.99 -19.15 -5.78
CA GLU A 104 -8.27 -19.47 -7.02
C GLU A 104 -7.33 -18.33 -7.45
N LEU A 105 -7.82 -17.09 -7.38
CA LEU A 105 -7.02 -15.92 -7.74
C LEU A 105 -5.89 -15.65 -6.75
N LEU A 106 -6.08 -15.92 -5.46
CA LEU A 106 -5.03 -15.82 -4.45
C LEU A 106 -3.93 -16.86 -4.70
N GLU A 107 -4.30 -18.10 -5.00
CA GLU A 107 -3.35 -19.17 -5.34
C GLU A 107 -2.56 -18.80 -6.61
N PHE A 108 -3.24 -18.34 -7.65
CA PHE A 108 -2.58 -17.86 -8.87
C PHE A 108 -1.60 -16.73 -8.58
N LEU A 109 -2.00 -15.75 -7.76
CA LEU A 109 -1.15 -14.63 -7.36
C LEU A 109 0.10 -15.13 -6.60
N LYS A 110 -0.06 -16.07 -5.67
CA LYS A 110 1.05 -16.68 -4.93
C LYS A 110 1.97 -17.48 -5.84
N CYS A 111 1.44 -18.20 -6.81
CA CYS A 111 2.25 -18.91 -7.82
C CYS A 111 3.06 -17.92 -8.68
N THR A 112 2.50 -16.76 -8.99
CA THR A 112 3.12 -15.76 -9.88
C THR A 112 4.18 -14.93 -9.17
N LEU A 113 3.90 -14.47 -7.96
CA LEU A 113 4.75 -13.51 -7.22
C LEU A 113 5.50 -14.14 -6.04
N GLY A 114 5.21 -15.40 -5.72
CA GLY A 114 5.88 -16.12 -4.64
C GLY A 114 5.76 -15.41 -3.29
N ASN A 115 6.89 -15.25 -2.62
CA ASN A 115 7.00 -14.58 -1.33
C ASN A 115 6.68 -13.07 -1.35
N LYS A 116 6.47 -12.49 -2.53
CA LYS A 116 6.01 -11.10 -2.65
C LYS A 116 4.51 -10.92 -2.39
N VAL A 117 3.75 -11.99 -2.21
CA VAL A 117 2.39 -11.92 -1.66
C VAL A 117 2.47 -12.08 -0.15
N LEU A 118 1.91 -11.13 0.59
CA LEU A 118 1.85 -11.25 2.03
C LEU A 118 0.97 -12.44 2.44
N ASN A 119 1.33 -13.09 3.54
CA ASN A 119 0.54 -14.22 4.08
C ASN A 119 -0.79 -13.74 4.65
N THR A 120 -0.76 -12.56 5.27
CA THR A 120 -1.92 -11.91 5.86
C THR A 120 -2.82 -11.33 4.77
N THR A 121 -4.10 -11.69 4.80
CA THR A 121 -5.13 -11.12 3.94
C THR A 121 -6.11 -10.29 4.78
N ILE A 122 -6.56 -9.15 4.27
CA ILE A 122 -7.60 -8.35 4.92
C ILE A 122 -8.97 -8.85 4.44
N PRO A 123 -9.83 -9.35 5.34
CA PRO A 123 -11.10 -9.93 4.92
C PRO A 123 -12.10 -8.89 4.43
N PHE A 124 -12.98 -9.31 3.54
CA PHE A 124 -14.21 -8.56 3.25
C PHE A 124 -15.06 -8.51 4.52
N SER A 125 -15.25 -7.31 5.10
CA SER A 125 -15.89 -7.18 6.41
C SER A 125 -16.75 -5.93 6.53
N ARG A 126 -17.97 -6.12 7.05
CA ARG A 126 -18.86 -5.01 7.43
C ARG A 126 -18.29 -4.20 8.61
N VAL A 127 -17.47 -4.82 9.46
CA VAL A 127 -16.80 -4.13 10.57
C VAL A 127 -15.89 -3.04 10.04
N ILE A 128 -15.05 -3.37 9.03
CA ILE A 128 -14.16 -2.40 8.38
C ILE A 128 -14.98 -1.28 7.73
N LYS A 129 -16.01 -1.63 6.95
CA LYS A 129 -16.86 -0.64 6.31
C LYS A 129 -17.51 0.32 7.33
N ASN A 130 -18.03 -0.22 8.42
CA ASN A 130 -18.72 0.59 9.43
C ASN A 130 -17.75 1.44 10.23
N SER A 131 -16.56 0.94 10.57
CA SER A 131 -15.55 1.70 11.34
C SER A 131 -15.20 3.03 10.67
N PHE A 132 -15.11 3.07 9.33
CA PHE A 132 -14.90 4.32 8.58
C PHE A 132 -16.00 5.36 8.81
N SER A 133 -17.27 4.92 8.92
CA SER A 133 -18.39 5.83 9.17
C SER A 133 -18.31 6.49 10.55
N TYR A 134 -17.67 5.82 11.51
CA TYR A 134 -17.43 6.33 12.86
C TYR A 134 -16.05 6.98 13.04
N LYS A 135 -15.22 7.02 11.99
CA LYS A 135 -13.83 7.50 12.02
C LYS A 135 -12.97 6.79 13.07
N LEU A 136 -13.20 5.49 13.20
CA LEU A 136 -12.48 4.59 14.09
C LEU A 136 -11.70 3.55 13.27
N THR A 137 -10.64 3.03 13.84
CA THR A 137 -10.01 1.81 13.31
C THR A 137 -10.93 0.60 13.54
N ALA A 138 -10.71 -0.48 12.80
CA ALA A 138 -11.47 -1.72 12.99
C ALA A 138 -11.38 -2.23 14.43
N LYS A 139 -10.20 -2.08 15.07
CA LYS A 139 -9.94 -2.47 16.46
C LYS A 139 -10.68 -1.61 17.47
N GLU A 140 -10.72 -0.30 17.28
CA GLU A 140 -11.46 0.62 18.15
C GLU A 140 -12.97 0.42 18.03
N TYR A 141 -13.44 0.12 16.79
CA TYR A 141 -14.86 -0.11 16.54
C TYR A 141 -15.34 -1.46 17.10
N MET A 142 -14.60 -2.54 16.84
CA MET A 142 -14.92 -3.89 17.34
C MET A 142 -13.64 -4.71 17.55
N LYS A 143 -13.06 -4.64 18.74
CA LYS A 143 -11.74 -5.18 19.09
C LYS A 143 -11.56 -6.69 18.78
N TRP A 144 -12.58 -7.49 19.07
CA TRP A 144 -12.47 -8.95 19.01
C TRP A 144 -13.07 -9.53 17.71
N THR A 145 -12.62 -9.03 16.58
CA THR A 145 -13.09 -9.49 15.27
C THR A 145 -11.93 -9.95 14.40
N ALA A 146 -12.21 -10.88 13.49
CA ALA A 146 -11.21 -11.32 12.51
C ALA A 146 -10.66 -10.14 11.68
N ALA A 147 -11.48 -9.12 11.43
CA ALA A 147 -11.07 -7.92 10.71
C ALA A 147 -10.05 -7.08 11.50
N ALA A 148 -10.28 -6.92 12.82
CA ALA A 148 -9.33 -6.20 13.69
C ALA A 148 -8.02 -6.96 13.81
N GLN A 149 -8.09 -8.28 14.01
CA GLN A 149 -6.91 -9.14 14.10
C GLN A 149 -6.11 -9.12 12.81
N ALA A 150 -6.75 -9.18 11.64
CA ALA A 150 -6.06 -9.14 10.35
C ALA A 150 -5.20 -7.89 10.16
N TYR A 151 -5.62 -6.73 10.65
CA TYR A 151 -4.79 -5.52 10.60
C TYR A 151 -3.59 -5.58 11.55
N GLU A 152 -3.74 -6.21 12.71
CA GLU A 152 -2.61 -6.42 13.65
C GLU A 152 -1.60 -7.42 13.07
N ASP A 153 -2.07 -8.52 12.49
CA ASP A 153 -1.24 -9.52 11.83
C ASP A 153 -0.52 -8.91 10.62
N LEU A 154 -1.21 -8.07 9.82
CA LEU A 154 -0.62 -7.36 8.70
C LEU A 154 0.51 -6.41 9.16
N ALA A 155 0.28 -5.66 10.22
CA ALA A 155 1.29 -4.75 10.76
C ALA A 155 2.53 -5.54 11.23
N ALA A 156 2.32 -6.66 11.93
CA ALA A 156 3.42 -7.53 12.36
C ALA A 156 4.22 -8.10 11.17
N GLU A 157 3.52 -8.61 10.14
CA GLU A 157 4.17 -9.15 8.95
C GLU A 157 4.95 -8.08 8.17
N ILE A 158 4.43 -6.84 8.07
CA ILE A 158 5.15 -5.73 7.44
C ILE A 158 6.43 -5.40 8.22
N ILE A 159 6.35 -5.30 9.54
CA ILE A 159 7.50 -5.00 10.40
C ILE A 159 8.56 -6.10 10.29
N GLU A 160 8.17 -7.38 10.31
CA GLU A 160 9.07 -8.51 10.11
C GLU A 160 9.82 -8.40 8.78
N ARG A 161 9.09 -8.14 7.67
CA ARG A 161 9.67 -7.98 6.33
C ARG A 161 10.62 -6.78 6.20
N LEU A 162 10.40 -5.75 7.00
CA LEU A 162 11.29 -4.58 7.04
C LEU A 162 12.54 -4.84 7.89
N GLY A 163 12.48 -5.76 8.87
CA GLY A 163 13.57 -6.11 9.77
C GLY A 163 14.48 -7.24 9.29
N GLU A 164 14.13 -7.97 8.23
CA GLU A 164 14.91 -9.06 7.63
C GLU A 164 16.07 -8.57 6.72
N GLU A 165 16.49 -7.32 6.83
CA GLU A 165 17.54 -6.68 6.02
C GLU A 165 18.89 -6.54 6.73
#